data_76b482cda76015759d2fc1659911d128
#
_entry.id   76b482cda76015759d2fc1659911d128
#
_cell.length_a   1.000
_cell.length_b   1.000
_cell.length_c   1.000
_cell.angle_alpha   90.00
_cell.angle_beta   90.00
_cell.angle_gamma   90.00
#
_symmetry.space_group_name_H-M   'P 1'
#
loop_
_entity.id
_entity.type
_entity.pdbx_description
1 polymer ?
#
loop_
_entity_poly.entity_id
_entity_poly.type
_entity_poly.pdbx_seq_one_letter_code
_entity_poly.pdbx_strand_id
1 'polypeptide(L)'
;MVQMNDVKMVYESSQTTALHDVDITINEGEFVFLVGPSGSGKTTLIKLLTGEIQPTEGEITVNGFDMCRIKRRKVPMMRRTIGVVFQDFRLIDDMTVYDNVAFAMRVVGTTEKVIKERVPYVLNLVGLDGREKRRPQELSGGEQQRVAIARALVNSPRMIIADEPTGNLDPVRSLELMLLLEKINELGTTVLVVTHEKELVNAFSKRVIAIDSGRVISDGMDGYYSYENE
;
A
#
# COMPACT_ATOMS: atom_id res chain seq x y z
N MET A 1 8.11 11.93 4.73
CA MET A 1 6.89 11.15 4.50
C MET A 1 6.71 10.06 5.56
N VAL A 2 7.53 9.00 5.57
CA VAL A 2 7.61 8.01 6.66
C VAL A 2 8.97 8.09 7.31
N GLN A 3 9.01 8.07 8.64
CA GLN A 3 10.22 7.91 9.44
C GLN A 3 9.97 6.87 10.52
N MET A 4 10.85 5.90 10.62
CA MET A 4 10.90 4.88 11.67
C MET A 4 12.30 4.92 12.26
N ASN A 5 12.42 5.08 13.57
CA ASN A 5 13.69 5.16 14.28
C ASN A 5 13.67 4.17 15.46
N ASP A 6 14.60 3.24 15.48
CA ASP A 6 14.77 2.20 16.51
C ASP A 6 13.48 1.44 16.82
N VAL A 7 12.68 1.13 15.78
CA VAL A 7 11.34 0.57 15.95
C VAL A 7 11.39 -0.91 16.29
N LYS A 8 10.81 -1.26 17.44
CA LYS A 8 10.62 -2.63 17.90
C LYS A 8 9.13 -2.95 18.06
N MET A 9 8.74 -4.14 17.68
CA MET A 9 7.38 -4.62 17.85
C MET A 9 7.36 -6.04 18.40
N VAL A 10 6.78 -6.20 19.60
CA VAL A 10 6.56 -7.48 20.27
C VAL A 10 5.06 -7.74 20.38
N TYR A 11 4.61 -8.89 19.88
CA TYR A 11 3.24 -9.35 20.09
C TYR A 11 3.13 -10.04 21.44
N GLU A 12 2.46 -9.39 22.42
CA GLU A 12 2.34 -9.90 23.80
C GLU A 12 1.67 -11.30 23.86
N SER A 13 0.69 -11.56 22.98
CA SER A 13 -0.05 -12.82 22.97
C SER A 13 0.81 -14.05 22.61
N SER A 14 1.84 -13.86 21.80
CA SER A 14 2.75 -14.94 21.36
C SER A 14 4.18 -14.78 21.86
N GLN A 15 4.49 -13.68 22.59
CA GLN A 15 5.85 -13.29 22.98
C GLN A 15 6.83 -13.24 21.80
N THR A 16 6.29 -13.01 20.59
CA THR A 16 7.09 -12.99 19.35
C THR A 16 7.51 -11.55 19.05
N THR A 17 8.81 -11.32 18.93
CA THR A 17 9.34 -10.06 18.42
C THR A 17 9.26 -10.09 16.89
N ALA A 18 8.42 -9.24 16.33
CA ALA A 18 8.17 -9.19 14.89
C ALA A 18 9.04 -8.15 14.18
N LEU A 19 9.51 -7.12 14.89
CA LEU A 19 10.47 -6.13 14.39
C LEU A 19 11.51 -5.83 15.47
N HIS A 20 12.77 -5.69 15.04
CA HIS A 20 13.93 -5.45 15.88
C HIS A 20 14.71 -4.25 15.34
N ASP A 21 14.72 -3.14 16.09
CA ASP A 21 15.56 -1.96 15.85
C ASP A 21 15.50 -1.53 14.35
N VAL A 22 14.26 -1.30 13.86
CA VAL A 22 14.03 -0.99 12.44
C VAL A 22 14.12 0.51 12.21
N ASP A 23 15.06 0.89 11.35
CA ASP A 23 15.25 2.26 10.86
C ASP A 23 14.89 2.32 9.37
N ILE A 24 13.87 3.12 9.03
CA ILE A 24 13.40 3.33 7.66
C ILE A 24 13.01 4.78 7.47
N THR A 25 13.49 5.40 6.39
CA THR A 25 13.00 6.71 5.94
C THR A 25 12.52 6.58 4.51
N ILE A 26 11.23 6.93 4.25
CA ILE A 26 10.67 7.04 2.90
C ILE A 26 10.30 8.51 2.67
N ASN A 27 10.86 9.12 1.63
CA ASN A 27 10.59 10.51 1.28
C ASN A 27 9.30 10.66 0.46
N GLU A 28 8.82 11.88 0.34
CA GLU A 28 7.66 12.19 -0.50
C GLU A 28 8.00 11.99 -1.98
N GLY A 29 7.10 11.34 -2.72
CA GLY A 29 7.29 11.03 -4.14
C GLY A 29 8.19 9.82 -4.42
N GLU A 30 8.76 9.14 -3.43
CA GLU A 30 9.53 7.92 -3.67
C GLU A 30 8.63 6.75 -4.10
N PHE A 31 9.20 5.89 -4.95
CA PHE A 31 8.71 4.54 -5.20
C PHE A 31 9.65 3.55 -4.52
N VAL A 32 9.13 2.79 -3.58
CA VAL A 32 9.95 1.88 -2.74
C VAL A 32 9.34 0.48 -2.76
N PHE A 33 10.18 -0.52 -2.97
CA PHE A 33 9.83 -1.90 -2.69
C PHE A 33 10.24 -2.29 -1.26
N LEU A 34 9.35 -2.96 -0.54
CA LEU A 34 9.64 -3.67 0.70
C LEU A 34 9.58 -5.16 0.43
N VAL A 35 10.71 -5.83 0.51
CA VAL A 35 10.85 -7.24 0.17
C VAL A 35 11.33 -8.08 1.36
N GLY A 36 11.13 -9.39 1.29
CA GLY A 36 11.59 -10.33 2.31
C GLY A 36 10.76 -11.59 2.32
N PRO A 37 11.23 -12.68 2.96
CA PRO A 37 10.52 -13.94 3.06
C PRO A 37 9.19 -13.83 3.84
N SER A 38 8.36 -14.85 3.76
CA SER A 38 7.14 -14.93 4.59
C SER A 38 7.53 -14.90 6.07
N GLY A 39 6.78 -14.14 6.87
CA GLY A 39 7.07 -13.98 8.30
C GLY A 39 8.21 -13.00 8.66
N SER A 40 8.83 -12.34 7.69
CA SER A 40 9.95 -11.40 7.95
C SER A 40 9.55 -10.10 8.67
N GLY A 41 8.23 -9.83 8.86
CA GLY A 41 7.76 -8.61 9.53
C GLY A 41 7.07 -7.58 8.63
N LYS A 42 6.96 -7.82 7.30
CA LYS A 42 6.34 -6.89 6.34
C LYS A 42 4.91 -6.49 6.70
N THR A 43 4.06 -7.46 7.02
CA THR A 43 2.67 -7.21 7.45
C THR A 43 2.61 -6.42 8.76
N THR A 44 3.53 -6.66 9.69
CA THR A 44 3.65 -5.90 10.93
C THR A 44 4.01 -4.44 10.66
N LEU A 45 4.93 -4.22 9.72
CA LEU A 45 5.32 -2.88 9.29
C LEU A 45 4.12 -2.14 8.67
N ILE A 46 3.35 -2.79 7.76
CA ILE A 46 2.12 -2.19 7.20
C ILE A 46 1.13 -1.81 8.31
N LYS A 47 0.90 -2.69 9.29
CA LYS A 47 -0.02 -2.42 10.41
C LYS A 47 0.42 -1.23 11.27
N LEU A 48 1.72 -1.05 11.47
CA LEU A 48 2.27 0.12 12.15
C LEU A 48 2.04 1.40 11.34
N LEU A 49 2.33 1.37 10.02
CA LEU A 49 2.14 2.52 9.14
C LEU A 49 0.66 2.92 9.00
N THR A 50 -0.26 1.94 9.02
CA THR A 50 -1.71 2.19 8.94
C THR A 50 -2.36 2.49 10.30
N GLY A 51 -1.58 2.43 11.39
CA GLY A 51 -2.07 2.67 12.75
C GLY A 51 -3.08 1.62 13.22
N GLU A 52 -2.96 0.39 12.77
CA GLU A 52 -3.70 -0.76 13.31
C GLU A 52 -3.12 -1.20 14.65
N ILE A 53 -1.80 -1.13 14.77
CA ILE A 53 -1.04 -1.41 15.99
C ILE A 53 -0.09 -0.25 16.28
N GLN A 54 0.41 -0.18 17.50
CA GLN A 54 1.45 0.77 17.92
C GLN A 54 2.75 0.01 18.18
N PRO A 55 3.93 0.63 17.97
CA PRO A 55 5.20 -0.01 18.30
C PRO A 55 5.35 -0.22 19.80
N THR A 56 6.13 -1.23 20.18
CA THR A 56 6.49 -1.47 21.57
C THR A 56 7.56 -0.47 22.04
N GLU A 57 8.53 -0.16 21.17
CA GLU A 57 9.61 0.80 21.39
C GLU A 57 9.92 1.54 20.09
N GLY A 58 10.64 2.66 20.18
CA GLY A 58 11.03 3.48 19.03
C GLY A 58 10.00 4.53 18.64
N GLU A 59 10.26 5.23 17.54
CA GLU A 59 9.44 6.34 17.06
C GLU A 59 9.01 6.10 15.61
N ILE A 60 7.73 6.37 15.32
CA ILE A 60 7.18 6.28 13.95
C ILE A 60 6.43 7.57 13.63
N THR A 61 6.81 8.20 12.52
CA THR A 61 6.07 9.31 11.93
C THR A 61 5.58 8.94 10.54
N VAL A 62 4.29 9.15 10.26
CA VAL A 62 3.68 8.90 8.96
C VAL A 62 2.90 10.15 8.53
N ASN A 63 3.27 10.74 7.40
CA ASN A 63 2.62 11.93 6.83
C ASN A 63 2.49 13.11 7.84
N GLY A 64 3.45 13.21 8.78
CA GLY A 64 3.45 14.22 9.85
C GLY A 64 2.65 13.83 11.10
N PHE A 65 2.11 12.61 11.16
CA PHE A 65 1.47 12.08 12.36
C PHE A 65 2.46 11.23 13.17
N ASP A 66 2.64 11.56 14.44
CA ASP A 66 3.36 10.72 15.41
C ASP A 66 2.49 9.51 15.77
N MET A 67 2.87 8.33 15.27
CA MET A 67 2.08 7.10 15.42
C MET A 67 2.15 6.53 16.84
N CYS A 68 3.19 6.85 17.61
CA CYS A 68 3.34 6.40 18.98
C CYS A 68 2.40 7.15 19.94
N ARG A 69 2.08 8.41 19.62
CA ARG A 69 1.26 9.30 20.46
C ARG A 69 -0.07 9.70 19.81
N ILE A 70 -0.41 9.11 18.64
CA ILE A 70 -1.63 9.44 17.93
C ILE A 70 -2.87 9.12 18.77
N LYS A 71 -3.70 10.13 19.03
CA LYS A 71 -4.99 9.90 19.72
C LYS A 71 -5.92 9.11 18.81
N ARG A 72 -6.63 8.13 19.34
CA ARG A 72 -7.55 7.24 18.60
C ARG A 72 -8.50 8.00 17.66
N ARG A 73 -8.98 9.19 18.06
CA ARG A 73 -9.83 10.07 17.24
C ARG A 73 -9.12 10.67 16.01
N LYS A 74 -7.79 10.71 15.99
CA LYS A 74 -6.99 11.23 14.86
C LYS A 74 -6.56 10.15 13.87
N VAL A 75 -6.63 8.87 14.24
CA VAL A 75 -6.28 7.74 13.36
C VAL A 75 -7.08 7.78 12.04
N PRO A 76 -8.41 8.04 12.02
CA PRO A 76 -9.13 8.17 10.75
C PRO A 76 -8.61 9.30 9.86
N MET A 77 -8.14 10.40 10.43
CA MET A 77 -7.56 11.52 9.65
C MET A 77 -6.23 11.12 9.03
N MET A 78 -5.38 10.42 9.78
CA MET A 78 -4.13 9.87 9.27
C MET A 78 -4.39 8.86 8.15
N ARG A 79 -5.30 7.91 8.34
CA ARG A 79 -5.67 6.90 7.33
C ARG A 79 -6.19 7.50 6.02
N ARG A 80 -6.81 8.69 6.04
CA ARG A 80 -7.23 9.41 4.82
C ARG A 80 -6.05 9.88 3.97
N THR A 81 -4.84 9.94 4.54
CA THR A 81 -3.61 10.31 3.82
C THR A 81 -2.92 9.12 3.17
N ILE A 82 -3.44 7.91 3.39
CA ILE A 82 -2.89 6.65 2.89
C ILE A 82 -3.97 5.90 2.11
N GLY A 83 -3.65 5.44 0.91
CA GLY A 83 -4.43 4.44 0.19
C GLY A 83 -3.81 3.07 0.42
N VAL A 84 -4.63 2.06 0.75
CA VAL A 84 -4.13 0.68 0.91
C VAL A 84 -4.77 -0.21 -0.16
N VAL A 85 -3.92 -0.97 -0.85
CA VAL A 85 -4.30 -1.97 -1.84
C VAL A 85 -3.89 -3.34 -1.29
N PHE A 86 -4.83 -4.28 -1.21
CA PHE A 86 -4.62 -5.61 -0.66
C PHE A 86 -4.55 -6.67 -1.77
N GLN A 87 -3.89 -7.77 -1.50
CA GLN A 87 -3.80 -8.92 -2.40
C GLN A 87 -5.16 -9.53 -2.74
N ASP A 88 -6.10 -9.56 -1.78
CA ASP A 88 -7.45 -10.11 -1.91
C ASP A 88 -8.50 -9.08 -2.38
N PHE A 89 -8.05 -7.97 -2.96
CA PHE A 89 -8.84 -6.84 -3.48
C PHE A 89 -9.76 -6.18 -2.47
N ARG A 90 -10.39 -6.90 -1.57
CA ARG A 90 -11.38 -6.46 -0.57
C ARG A 90 -12.47 -5.60 -1.17
N LEU A 91 -12.97 -5.98 -2.34
CA LEU A 91 -14.11 -5.32 -2.96
C LEU A 91 -15.41 -5.72 -2.24
N ILE A 92 -16.39 -4.82 -2.28
CA ILE A 92 -17.73 -5.08 -1.76
C ILE A 92 -18.53 -5.70 -2.89
N ASP A 93 -18.86 -6.99 -2.77
CA ASP A 93 -19.44 -7.80 -3.84
C ASP A 93 -20.80 -7.32 -4.34
N ASP A 94 -21.62 -6.77 -3.44
CA ASP A 94 -22.95 -6.26 -3.76
C ASP A 94 -22.95 -4.86 -4.38
N MET A 95 -21.77 -4.22 -4.45
CA MET A 95 -21.60 -2.89 -5.02
C MET A 95 -21.05 -2.97 -6.46
N THR A 96 -21.45 -1.99 -7.28
CA THR A 96 -20.83 -1.78 -8.60
C THR A 96 -19.38 -1.29 -8.47
N VAL A 97 -18.63 -1.32 -9.56
CA VAL A 97 -17.29 -0.69 -9.66
C VAL A 97 -17.36 0.77 -9.20
N TYR A 98 -18.32 1.52 -9.73
CA TYR A 98 -18.54 2.91 -9.34
C TYR A 98 -18.77 3.05 -7.83
N ASP A 99 -19.66 2.24 -7.26
CA ASP A 99 -20.01 2.33 -5.85
C ASP A 99 -18.88 1.88 -4.93
N ASN A 100 -18.09 0.89 -5.31
CA ASN A 100 -16.87 0.50 -4.59
C ASN A 100 -15.89 1.68 -4.42
N VAL A 101 -15.69 2.45 -5.48
CA VAL A 101 -14.80 3.62 -5.45
C VAL A 101 -15.47 4.80 -4.74
N ALA A 102 -16.74 5.08 -5.05
CA ALA A 102 -17.52 6.16 -4.43
C ALA A 102 -17.66 5.99 -2.91
N PHE A 103 -17.75 4.74 -2.43
CA PHE A 103 -17.85 4.42 -1.02
C PHE A 103 -16.72 5.03 -0.19
N ALA A 104 -15.48 4.97 -0.67
CA ALA A 104 -14.33 5.58 0.01
C ALA A 104 -14.47 7.11 0.18
N MET A 105 -15.11 7.79 -0.77
CA MET A 105 -15.38 9.22 -0.69
C MET A 105 -16.58 9.53 0.25
N ARG A 106 -17.63 8.70 0.20
CA ARG A 106 -18.81 8.86 1.09
C ARG A 106 -18.42 8.71 2.56
N VAL A 107 -17.56 7.75 2.88
CA VAL A 107 -17.08 7.52 4.26
C VAL A 107 -16.34 8.74 4.83
N VAL A 108 -15.68 9.52 4.00
CA VAL A 108 -14.99 10.74 4.45
C VAL A 108 -15.85 12.00 4.39
N GLY A 109 -17.13 11.85 3.99
CA GLY A 109 -18.10 12.95 3.98
C GLY A 109 -18.06 13.83 2.72
N THR A 110 -17.51 13.32 1.61
CA THR A 110 -17.48 14.05 0.32
C THR A 110 -18.89 14.15 -0.26
N THR A 111 -19.22 15.31 -0.84
CA THR A 111 -20.54 15.56 -1.44
C THR A 111 -20.71 14.75 -2.75
N GLU A 112 -21.95 14.35 -3.05
CA GLU A 112 -22.27 13.58 -4.28
C GLU A 112 -21.89 14.32 -5.56
N LYS A 113 -21.88 15.67 -5.55
CA LYS A 113 -21.42 16.46 -6.70
C LYS A 113 -19.95 16.16 -7.02
N VAL A 114 -19.08 16.20 -6.01
CA VAL A 114 -17.64 15.92 -6.18
C VAL A 114 -17.40 14.45 -6.53
N ILE A 115 -18.18 13.53 -5.93
CA ILE A 115 -18.09 12.09 -6.23
C ILE A 115 -18.38 11.81 -7.70
N LYS A 116 -19.44 12.42 -8.26
CA LYS A 116 -19.83 12.26 -9.68
C LYS A 116 -18.76 12.72 -10.68
N GLU A 117 -17.92 13.66 -10.30
CA GLU A 117 -16.82 14.15 -11.11
C GLU A 117 -15.54 13.30 -10.90
N ARG A 118 -15.24 12.99 -9.63
CA ARG A 118 -13.96 12.36 -9.26
C ARG A 118 -13.89 10.88 -9.58
N VAL A 119 -14.98 10.13 -9.36
CA VAL A 119 -14.97 8.66 -9.57
C VAL A 119 -14.74 8.28 -11.03
N PRO A 120 -15.44 8.86 -12.04
CA PRO A 120 -15.15 8.57 -13.43
C PRO A 120 -13.72 8.93 -13.83
N TYR A 121 -13.20 10.06 -13.35
CA TYR A 121 -11.82 10.47 -13.59
C TYR A 121 -10.81 9.41 -13.12
N VAL A 122 -10.99 8.90 -11.89
CA VAL A 122 -10.07 7.90 -11.34
C VAL A 122 -10.24 6.55 -12.03
N LEU A 123 -11.47 6.15 -12.39
CA LEU A 123 -11.72 4.92 -13.15
C LEU A 123 -11.05 4.97 -14.53
N ASN A 124 -11.12 6.09 -15.21
CA ASN A 124 -10.40 6.29 -16.47
C ASN A 124 -8.88 6.20 -16.27
N LEU A 125 -8.33 6.81 -15.21
CA LEU A 125 -6.89 6.78 -14.89
C LEU A 125 -6.37 5.35 -14.73
N VAL A 126 -7.18 4.45 -14.12
CA VAL A 126 -6.80 3.05 -13.92
C VAL A 126 -7.23 2.14 -15.09
N GLY A 127 -7.79 2.70 -16.18
CA GLY A 127 -8.18 1.95 -17.39
C GLY A 127 -9.45 1.12 -17.21
N LEU A 128 -10.41 1.59 -16.41
CA LEU A 128 -11.71 0.95 -16.19
C LEU A 128 -12.89 1.73 -16.79
N ASP A 129 -12.61 2.57 -17.79
CA ASP A 129 -13.64 3.30 -18.51
C ASP A 129 -14.68 2.34 -19.14
N GLY A 130 -15.98 2.64 -18.96
CA GLY A 130 -17.08 1.79 -19.37
C GLY A 130 -17.35 0.55 -18.50
N ARG A 131 -16.66 0.40 -17.36
CA ARG A 131 -16.87 -0.69 -16.38
C ARG A 131 -17.67 -0.27 -15.14
N GLU A 132 -18.11 0.98 -15.05
CA GLU A 132 -18.68 1.62 -13.84
C GLU A 132 -19.86 0.84 -13.25
N LYS A 133 -20.68 0.24 -14.13
CA LYS A 133 -21.91 -0.49 -13.74
C LYS A 133 -21.68 -1.97 -13.45
N ARG A 134 -20.50 -2.50 -13.75
CA ARG A 134 -20.16 -3.90 -13.50
C ARG A 134 -20.01 -4.15 -12.00
N ARG A 135 -20.23 -5.39 -11.59
CA ARG A 135 -19.94 -5.88 -10.24
C ARG A 135 -18.62 -6.63 -10.22
N PRO A 136 -17.97 -6.80 -9.04
CA PRO A 136 -16.70 -7.51 -8.93
C PRO A 136 -16.68 -8.87 -9.62
N GLN A 137 -17.76 -9.65 -9.50
CA GLN A 137 -17.87 -11.00 -10.07
C GLN A 137 -17.88 -11.02 -11.60
N GLU A 138 -18.15 -9.89 -12.24
CA GLU A 138 -18.16 -9.72 -13.70
C GLU A 138 -16.80 -9.27 -14.26
N LEU A 139 -15.78 -9.11 -13.38
CA LEU A 139 -14.46 -8.59 -13.70
C LEU A 139 -13.39 -9.68 -13.63
N SER A 140 -12.38 -9.56 -14.47
CA SER A 140 -11.15 -10.34 -14.31
C SER A 140 -10.38 -9.90 -13.03
N GLY A 141 -9.49 -10.77 -12.52
CA GLY A 141 -8.68 -10.44 -11.33
C GLY A 141 -7.88 -9.13 -11.49
N GLY A 142 -7.30 -8.88 -12.68
CA GLY A 142 -6.61 -7.63 -12.97
C GLY A 142 -7.52 -6.40 -12.97
N GLU A 143 -8.77 -6.52 -13.48
CA GLU A 143 -9.75 -5.44 -13.40
C GLU A 143 -10.19 -5.21 -11.95
N GLN A 144 -10.38 -6.27 -11.15
CA GLN A 144 -10.70 -6.13 -9.72
C GLN A 144 -9.58 -5.41 -8.96
N GLN A 145 -8.32 -5.74 -9.25
CA GLN A 145 -7.18 -5.05 -8.62
C GLN A 145 -7.11 -3.57 -9.04
N ARG A 146 -7.42 -3.24 -10.29
CA ARG A 146 -7.54 -1.84 -10.74
C ARG A 146 -8.66 -1.09 -10.02
N VAL A 147 -9.79 -1.74 -9.69
CA VAL A 147 -10.84 -1.16 -8.84
C VAL A 147 -10.32 -0.89 -7.42
N ALA A 148 -9.55 -1.82 -6.83
CA ALA A 148 -8.95 -1.63 -5.52
C ALA A 148 -7.97 -0.44 -5.51
N ILE A 149 -7.15 -0.30 -6.56
CA ILE A 149 -6.26 0.88 -6.74
C ILE A 149 -7.09 2.16 -6.90
N ALA A 150 -8.14 2.17 -7.72
CA ALA A 150 -9.02 3.32 -7.88
C ALA A 150 -9.63 3.75 -6.55
N ARG A 151 -10.12 2.80 -5.75
CA ARG A 151 -10.66 3.05 -4.41
C ARG A 151 -9.62 3.63 -3.46
N ALA A 152 -8.37 3.14 -3.51
CA ALA A 152 -7.27 3.67 -2.72
C ALA A 152 -6.88 5.10 -3.13
N LEU A 153 -6.95 5.41 -4.43
CA LEU A 153 -6.49 6.67 -5.02
C LEU A 153 -7.53 7.80 -4.98
N VAL A 154 -8.84 7.46 -4.90
CA VAL A 154 -9.93 8.42 -5.13
C VAL A 154 -9.92 9.63 -4.19
N ASN A 155 -9.44 9.46 -2.96
CA ASN A 155 -9.31 10.53 -1.96
C ASN A 155 -7.97 11.30 -2.07
N SER A 156 -7.21 11.14 -3.15
CA SER A 156 -5.90 11.78 -3.35
C SER A 156 -4.94 11.57 -2.16
N PRO A 157 -4.64 10.32 -1.80
CA PRO A 157 -3.74 10.05 -0.69
C PRO A 157 -2.32 10.56 -1.01
N ARG A 158 -1.56 10.88 0.02
CA ARG A 158 -0.13 11.21 -0.14
C ARG A 158 0.72 9.97 -0.43
N MET A 159 0.25 8.79 0.02
CA MET A 159 0.96 7.52 -0.10
C MET A 159 0.00 6.40 -0.44
N ILE A 160 0.43 5.51 -1.32
CA ILE A 160 -0.20 4.19 -1.54
C ILE A 160 0.71 3.12 -0.94
N ILE A 161 0.12 2.22 -0.16
CA ILE A 161 0.73 0.97 0.30
C ILE A 161 0.03 -0.15 -0.44
N ALA A 162 0.77 -0.89 -1.27
CA ALA A 162 0.27 -2.03 -2.01
C ALA A 162 0.87 -3.32 -1.44
N ASP A 163 0.04 -4.11 -0.76
CA ASP A 163 0.44 -5.36 -0.11
C ASP A 163 0.19 -6.54 -1.05
N GLU A 164 1.27 -7.12 -1.58
CA GLU A 164 1.27 -8.22 -2.56
C GLU A 164 0.28 -7.98 -3.73
N PRO A 165 0.34 -6.81 -4.40
CA PRO A 165 -0.72 -6.38 -5.33
C PRO A 165 -0.83 -7.26 -6.58
N THR A 166 0.16 -8.08 -6.86
CA THR A 166 0.28 -8.94 -8.05
C THR A 166 0.05 -10.42 -7.75
N GLY A 167 -0.03 -10.82 -6.48
CA GLY A 167 -0.02 -12.22 -6.07
C GLY A 167 -1.15 -13.12 -6.61
N ASN A 168 -2.21 -12.54 -7.18
CA ASN A 168 -3.33 -13.25 -7.80
C ASN A 168 -3.42 -13.02 -9.31
N LEU A 169 -2.36 -12.50 -9.95
CA LEU A 169 -2.34 -12.11 -11.35
C LEU A 169 -1.33 -12.96 -12.15
N ASP A 170 -1.57 -13.07 -13.44
CA ASP A 170 -0.57 -13.59 -14.36
C ASP A 170 0.56 -12.57 -14.60
N PRO A 171 1.75 -13.01 -15.09
CA PRO A 171 2.91 -12.12 -15.23
C PRO A 171 2.67 -10.88 -16.09
N VAL A 172 1.85 -10.98 -17.14
CA VAL A 172 1.56 -9.84 -18.02
C VAL A 172 0.74 -8.80 -17.29
N ARG A 173 -0.30 -9.22 -16.57
CA ARG A 173 -1.15 -8.31 -15.77
C ARG A 173 -0.42 -7.75 -14.57
N SER A 174 0.49 -8.54 -13.98
CA SER A 174 1.39 -8.05 -12.92
C SER A 174 2.24 -6.88 -13.40
N LEU A 175 2.85 -7.01 -14.56
CA LEU A 175 3.64 -5.93 -15.18
C LEU A 175 2.77 -4.70 -15.47
N GLU A 176 1.59 -4.87 -16.09
CA GLU A 176 0.66 -3.77 -16.35
C GLU A 176 0.24 -3.04 -15.08
N LEU A 177 0.00 -3.77 -14.00
CA LEU A 177 -0.37 -3.20 -12.71
C LEU A 177 0.78 -2.38 -12.11
N MET A 178 2.00 -2.89 -12.19
CA MET A 178 3.17 -2.19 -11.70
C MET A 178 3.45 -0.91 -12.49
N LEU A 179 3.30 -0.93 -13.81
CA LEU A 179 3.38 0.27 -14.66
C LEU A 179 2.29 1.30 -14.29
N LEU A 180 1.09 0.85 -13.90
CA LEU A 180 0.06 1.74 -13.39
C LEU A 180 0.47 2.39 -12.07
N LEU A 181 1.06 1.63 -11.12
CA LEU A 181 1.57 2.18 -9.86
C LEU A 181 2.73 3.16 -10.10
N GLU A 182 3.60 2.87 -11.05
CA GLU A 182 4.68 3.79 -11.46
C GLU A 182 4.11 5.09 -12.01
N LYS A 183 3.12 5.02 -12.90
CA LYS A 183 2.43 6.22 -13.42
C LYS A 183 1.76 7.04 -12.30
N ILE A 184 1.17 6.39 -11.30
CA ILE A 184 0.60 7.07 -10.13
C ILE A 184 1.71 7.76 -9.32
N ASN A 185 2.87 7.14 -9.20
CA ASN A 185 4.04 7.75 -8.54
C ASN A 185 4.56 8.97 -9.30
N GLU A 186 4.67 8.91 -10.63
CA GLU A 186 5.05 10.04 -11.48
C GLU A 186 4.11 11.25 -11.32
N LEU A 187 2.85 11.03 -10.94
CA LEU A 187 1.90 12.07 -10.60
C LEU A 187 2.09 12.65 -9.18
N GLY A 188 3.14 12.23 -8.47
CA GLY A 188 3.57 12.75 -7.17
C GLY A 188 3.10 11.96 -5.95
N THR A 189 2.39 10.85 -6.12
CA THR A 189 1.99 9.99 -4.99
C THR A 189 3.17 9.10 -4.59
N THR A 190 3.51 9.04 -3.31
CA THR A 190 4.50 8.08 -2.79
C THR A 190 3.94 6.66 -2.88
N VAL A 191 4.74 5.70 -3.33
CA VAL A 191 4.29 4.30 -3.49
C VAL A 191 5.22 3.38 -2.72
N LEU A 192 4.64 2.58 -1.83
CA LEU A 192 5.30 1.46 -1.15
C LEU A 192 4.66 0.15 -1.63
N VAL A 193 5.42 -0.64 -2.36
CA VAL A 193 5.00 -1.97 -2.80
C VAL A 193 5.65 -3.02 -1.91
N VAL A 194 4.82 -3.83 -1.26
CA VAL A 194 5.29 -4.97 -0.47
C VAL A 194 5.11 -6.22 -1.32
N THR A 195 6.19 -6.92 -1.61
CA THR A 195 6.16 -8.12 -2.45
C THR A 195 7.34 -9.05 -2.16
N HIS A 196 7.23 -10.29 -2.60
CA HIS A 196 8.30 -11.27 -2.62
C HIS A 196 8.69 -11.66 -4.06
N GLU A 197 8.09 -11.06 -5.08
CA GLU A 197 8.33 -11.35 -6.50
C GLU A 197 9.63 -10.70 -6.99
N LYS A 198 10.73 -11.43 -6.89
CA LYS A 198 12.09 -10.97 -7.21
C LYS A 198 12.24 -10.44 -8.64
N GLU A 199 11.69 -11.16 -9.61
CA GLU A 199 11.79 -10.78 -11.03
C GLU A 199 11.10 -9.44 -11.30
N LEU A 200 9.94 -9.25 -10.68
CA LEU A 200 9.17 -8.02 -10.80
C LEU A 200 9.91 -6.83 -10.19
N VAL A 201 10.46 -7.00 -8.98
CA VAL A 201 11.25 -5.95 -8.31
C VAL A 201 12.43 -5.52 -9.18
N ASN A 202 13.19 -6.49 -9.72
CA ASN A 202 14.36 -6.22 -10.53
C ASN A 202 14.04 -5.55 -11.88
N ALA A 203 12.82 -5.74 -12.40
CA ALA A 203 12.39 -5.10 -13.66
C ALA A 203 12.18 -3.57 -13.53
N PHE A 204 11.97 -3.05 -12.33
CA PHE A 204 11.59 -1.64 -12.11
C PHE A 204 12.70 -0.72 -11.62
N SER A 205 13.88 -1.19 -11.32
CA SER A 205 15.07 -0.37 -10.92
C SER A 205 14.72 0.75 -9.93
N LYS A 206 13.90 0.43 -8.90
CA LYS A 206 13.52 1.37 -7.83
C LYS A 206 14.27 1.02 -6.54
N ARG A 207 14.17 1.88 -5.54
CA ARG A 207 14.72 1.60 -4.20
C ARG A 207 14.09 0.34 -3.61
N VAL A 208 14.91 -0.53 -3.05
CA VAL A 208 14.51 -1.79 -2.41
C VAL A 208 14.97 -1.79 -0.97
N ILE A 209 14.03 -1.96 -0.05
CA ILE A 209 14.29 -2.22 1.37
C ILE A 209 14.02 -3.70 1.60
N ALA A 210 15.05 -4.45 1.97
CA ALA A 210 14.91 -5.86 2.30
C ALA A 210 14.84 -6.05 3.81
N ILE A 211 13.81 -6.82 4.24
CA ILE A 211 13.60 -7.14 5.65
C ILE A 211 13.64 -8.66 5.84
N ASP A 212 14.40 -9.11 6.82
CA ASP A 212 14.43 -10.51 7.24
C ASP A 212 14.44 -10.61 8.76
N SER A 213 13.70 -11.60 9.27
CA SER A 213 13.63 -11.88 10.73
C SER A 213 13.42 -10.61 11.57
N GLY A 214 12.60 -9.68 11.05
CA GLY A 214 12.25 -8.43 11.70
C GLY A 214 13.33 -7.34 11.64
N ARG A 215 14.39 -7.49 10.86
CA ARG A 215 15.48 -6.51 10.70
C ARG A 215 15.59 -6.04 9.26
N VAL A 216 15.93 -4.78 9.06
CA VAL A 216 16.35 -4.28 7.73
C VAL A 216 17.75 -4.82 7.46
N ILE A 217 17.88 -5.60 6.40
CA ILE A 217 19.15 -6.21 6.00
C ILE A 217 19.82 -5.48 4.84
N SER A 218 19.04 -4.78 4.02
CA SER A 218 19.56 -3.89 2.98
C SER A 218 18.56 -2.79 2.67
N ASP A 219 19.08 -1.64 2.20
CA ASP A 219 18.32 -0.49 1.73
C ASP A 219 19.13 0.16 0.62
N GLY A 220 18.72 0.02 -0.63
CA GLY A 220 19.50 0.45 -1.78
C GLY A 220 18.66 1.00 -2.92
N MET A 221 19.25 1.92 -3.70
CA MET A 221 18.65 2.55 -4.87
C MET A 221 18.79 1.73 -6.16
N ASP A 222 19.60 0.66 -6.14
CA ASP A 222 20.02 -0.04 -7.35
C ASP A 222 19.02 -1.09 -7.85
N GLY A 223 17.85 -1.19 -7.22
CA GLY A 223 16.77 -2.09 -7.65
C GLY A 223 17.13 -3.59 -7.63
N TYR A 224 18.27 -3.95 -7.04
CA TYR A 224 18.71 -5.33 -7.00
C TYR A 224 18.25 -6.01 -5.72
N TYR A 225 17.33 -6.95 -5.88
CA TYR A 225 16.96 -7.87 -4.83
C TYR A 225 17.84 -9.12 -4.96
N SER A 226 19.02 -9.11 -4.31
CA SER A 226 19.88 -10.27 -4.20
C SER A 226 19.74 -10.90 -2.82
N TYR A 227 18.66 -11.66 -2.61
CA TYR A 227 18.57 -12.56 -1.48
C TYR A 227 19.12 -13.92 -1.94
N GLU A 228 20.38 -14.18 -1.69
CA GLU A 228 20.92 -15.54 -1.77
C GLU A 228 20.50 -16.26 -0.50
N ASN A 229 19.58 -17.21 -0.63
CA ASN A 229 19.39 -18.21 0.41
C ASN A 229 20.65 -19.08 0.42
N GLU A 230 21.52 -18.90 1.41
CA GLU A 230 22.45 -19.94 1.84
C GLU A 230 21.72 -21.03 2.61
#